data_f9d80b624bb176660ffdb2cd511fbd14
#
_entry.id   f9d80b624bb176660ffdb2cd511fbd14
#
_cell.length_a   1.000
_cell.length_b   1.000
_cell.length_c   1.000
_cell.angle_alpha   90.00
_cell.angle_beta   90.00
_cell.angle_gamma   90.00
#
_symmetry.space_group_name_H-M   'P 1'
#
loop_
_entity.id
_entity.type
_entity.pdbx_description
1 polymer ?
#
loop_
_entity_poly.entity_id
_entity_poly.type
_entity_poly.pdbx_seq_one_letter_code
_entity_poly.pdbx_strand_id
1 'polypeptide(L)'
;PIAYLYTYDYQTKDSAIKVFDLNAGTVIRDNFITDGTAIQTPFSIQLNPFSGNVYITEAYNYTVKGDVLCFNQQGQLQYRLNDIGLNPNTVVFSDKASQNEAGDTPENPNAPSAFANKVFEYIPAPGQFINTTTSAYEDGFSAEQVLERATEKLKKKSVISLGGFGGTITVGFHQSIRNSKGEYDFRILGNASYNQNTGTGALGGSAEPGIVLVSKDENGNGLPDDEWYELAGSEYGKDTETRNYEITYY
;
A
#
# COMPACT_ATOMS: atom_id res chain seq x y z
N PRO A 1 -20.77 -23.82 10.89
CA PRO A 1 -19.52 -23.04 10.76
C PRO A 1 -18.31 -23.96 10.85
N ILE A 2 -17.25 -23.61 10.11
CA ILE A 2 -16.00 -24.39 10.03
C ILE A 2 -14.90 -23.57 10.71
N ALA A 3 -14.00 -24.24 11.44
CA ALA A 3 -12.80 -23.66 12.00
C ALA A 3 -11.55 -24.37 11.47
N TYR A 4 -10.49 -23.62 11.28
CA TYR A 4 -9.16 -24.13 10.96
C TYR A 4 -8.30 -24.00 12.20
N LEU A 5 -7.71 -25.11 12.64
CA LEU A 5 -6.88 -25.16 13.84
C LEU A 5 -5.47 -25.65 13.47
N TYR A 6 -4.49 -24.81 13.73
CA TYR A 6 -3.10 -25.20 13.65
C TYR A 6 -2.71 -26.00 14.87
N THR A 7 -2.08 -27.14 14.66
CA THR A 7 -1.49 -27.99 15.69
C THR A 7 0.00 -28.21 15.42
N TYR A 8 0.81 -28.14 16.46
CA TYR A 8 2.23 -28.42 16.39
C TYR A 8 2.63 -29.37 17.53
N ASP A 9 3.24 -30.49 17.17
CA ASP A 9 3.79 -31.44 18.12
C ASP A 9 5.27 -31.13 18.39
N TYR A 10 5.58 -30.68 19.58
CA TYR A 10 6.94 -30.32 19.96
C TYR A 10 7.90 -31.51 20.04
N GLN A 11 7.39 -32.73 20.16
CA GLN A 11 8.21 -33.96 20.23
C GLN A 11 8.57 -34.47 18.85
N THR A 12 7.58 -34.61 17.97
CA THR A 12 7.76 -35.11 16.59
C THR A 12 8.14 -34.00 15.60
N LYS A 13 7.94 -32.75 15.99
CA LYS A 13 8.07 -31.56 15.10
C LYS A 13 7.06 -31.55 13.95
N ASP A 14 6.01 -32.35 14.06
CA ASP A 14 4.96 -32.39 13.07
C ASP A 14 3.98 -31.22 13.26
N SER A 15 3.56 -30.65 12.17
CA SER A 15 2.53 -29.62 12.14
C SER A 15 1.38 -30.06 11.24
N ALA A 16 0.16 -29.72 11.63
CA ALA A 16 -1.02 -29.95 10.83
C ALA A 16 -2.03 -28.82 11.00
N ILE A 17 -2.80 -28.59 9.97
CA ILE A 17 -3.94 -27.68 10.03
C ILE A 17 -5.19 -28.52 9.93
N LYS A 18 -5.88 -28.67 11.05
CA LYS A 18 -7.12 -29.45 11.15
C LYS A 18 -8.32 -28.60 10.80
N VAL A 19 -9.32 -29.22 10.21
CA VAL A 19 -10.60 -28.60 9.90
C VAL A 19 -11.68 -29.18 10.79
N PHE A 20 -12.39 -28.32 11.50
CA PHE A 20 -13.45 -28.69 12.44
C PHE A 20 -14.81 -28.23 11.99
N ASP A 21 -15.84 -29.05 12.22
CA ASP A 21 -17.22 -28.61 12.26
C ASP A 21 -17.54 -28.10 13.67
N LEU A 22 -17.80 -26.83 13.82
CA LEU A 22 -18.11 -26.22 15.11
C LEU A 22 -19.52 -26.59 15.64
N ASN A 23 -20.46 -26.98 14.75
CA ASN A 23 -21.77 -27.42 15.17
C ASN A 23 -21.73 -28.87 15.67
N ALA A 24 -21.04 -29.73 14.97
CA ALA A 24 -20.90 -31.13 15.34
C ALA A 24 -19.84 -31.38 16.42
N GLY A 25 -18.91 -30.43 16.63
CA GLY A 25 -17.79 -30.58 17.55
C GLY A 25 -16.78 -31.65 17.11
N THR A 26 -16.70 -31.94 15.81
CA THR A 26 -15.88 -33.03 15.27
C THR A 26 -14.85 -32.54 14.25
N VAL A 27 -13.75 -33.29 14.12
CA VAL A 27 -12.76 -33.07 13.05
C VAL A 27 -13.37 -33.54 11.73
N ILE A 28 -13.42 -32.65 10.73
CA ILE A 28 -13.84 -32.97 9.38
C ILE A 28 -12.64 -33.49 8.56
N ARG A 29 -11.47 -32.91 8.81
CA ARG A 29 -10.23 -33.23 8.10
C ARG A 29 -9.04 -33.08 9.04
N ASP A 30 -8.19 -34.10 9.11
CA ASP A 30 -6.97 -34.08 9.95
C ASP A 30 -5.86 -33.22 9.38
N ASN A 31 -5.84 -33.03 8.05
CA ASN A 31 -4.96 -32.08 7.38
C ASN A 31 -5.73 -31.31 6.32
N PHE A 32 -5.69 -29.99 6.42
CA PHE A 32 -6.31 -29.08 5.45
C PHE A 32 -5.57 -29.14 4.10
N ILE A 33 -4.23 -29.18 4.12
CA ILE A 33 -3.40 -29.16 2.90
C ILE A 33 -3.47 -30.51 2.22
N THR A 34 -3.93 -30.52 0.94
CA THR A 34 -4.21 -31.75 0.21
C THR A 34 -3.28 -31.99 -0.99
N ASP A 35 -2.47 -31.00 -1.35
CA ASP A 35 -1.58 -31.04 -2.53
C ASP A 35 -0.12 -31.29 -2.17
N GLY A 36 0.18 -31.58 -0.91
CA GLY A 36 1.54 -31.83 -0.45
C GLY A 36 2.39 -30.59 -0.21
N THR A 37 1.79 -29.40 -0.28
CA THR A 37 2.51 -28.15 0.07
C THR A 37 3.02 -28.22 1.51
N ALA A 38 4.34 -28.10 1.68
CA ALA A 38 4.98 -28.10 2.99
C ALA A 38 4.91 -26.70 3.61
N ILE A 39 4.56 -26.67 4.90
CA ILE A 39 4.66 -25.50 5.77
C ILE A 39 5.45 -25.94 7.01
N GLN A 40 6.52 -25.22 7.32
CA GLN A 40 7.42 -25.60 8.42
C GLN A 40 6.99 -24.99 9.74
N THR A 41 6.68 -23.69 9.72
CA THR A 41 6.35 -22.93 10.93
C THR A 41 5.17 -21.99 10.63
N PRO A 42 3.94 -22.54 10.55
CA PRO A 42 2.76 -21.71 10.37
C PRO A 42 2.66 -20.73 11.53
N PHE A 43 2.50 -19.44 11.19
CA PHE A 43 2.48 -18.38 12.19
C PHE A 43 1.08 -17.80 12.40
N SER A 44 0.31 -17.70 11.33
CA SER A 44 -1.10 -17.33 11.42
C SER A 44 -1.95 -18.00 10.34
N ILE A 45 -3.25 -18.09 10.58
CA ILE A 45 -4.24 -18.57 9.63
C ILE A 45 -5.38 -17.56 9.57
N GLN A 46 -5.74 -17.10 8.40
CA GLN A 46 -6.88 -16.23 8.16
C GLN A 46 -7.75 -16.76 7.03
N LEU A 47 -9.06 -16.65 7.21
CA LEU A 47 -10.03 -16.95 6.18
C LEU A 47 -10.45 -15.65 5.49
N ASN A 48 -10.33 -15.61 4.17
CA ASN A 48 -10.88 -14.51 3.39
C ASN A 48 -12.40 -14.61 3.39
N PRO A 49 -13.14 -13.65 4.00
CA PRO A 49 -14.59 -13.73 4.14
C PRO A 49 -15.33 -13.60 2.81
N PHE A 50 -14.69 -13.12 1.76
CA PHE A 50 -15.29 -12.86 0.45
C PHE A 50 -15.10 -14.04 -0.51
N SER A 51 -13.89 -14.63 -0.55
CA SER A 51 -13.58 -15.74 -1.45
C SER A 51 -13.66 -17.11 -0.79
N GLY A 52 -13.60 -17.17 0.54
CA GLY A 52 -13.47 -18.41 1.30
C GLY A 52 -12.09 -19.06 1.21
N ASN A 53 -11.10 -18.41 0.59
CA ASN A 53 -9.72 -18.89 0.56
C ASN A 53 -9.07 -18.76 1.92
N VAL A 54 -8.18 -19.68 2.23
CA VAL A 54 -7.43 -19.75 3.49
C VAL A 54 -6.01 -19.25 3.25
N TYR A 55 -5.62 -18.26 4.05
CA TYR A 55 -4.29 -17.68 4.00
C TYR A 55 -3.50 -18.14 5.22
N ILE A 56 -2.31 -18.68 4.98
CA ILE A 56 -1.41 -19.16 6.01
C ILE A 56 -0.10 -18.42 5.87
N THR A 57 0.39 -17.86 6.96
CA THR A 57 1.71 -17.24 6.99
C THR A 57 2.73 -18.24 7.50
N GLU A 58 3.89 -18.27 6.85
CA GLU A 58 5.02 -19.12 7.18
C GLU A 58 6.14 -18.26 7.76
N ALA A 59 6.59 -18.55 8.96
CA ALA A 59 7.66 -17.81 9.64
C ALA A 59 9.02 -18.53 9.62
N TYR A 60 9.09 -19.72 9.05
CA TYR A 60 10.26 -20.58 9.02
C TYR A 60 10.89 -20.75 10.42
N ASN A 61 12.07 -20.18 10.63
CA ASN A 61 12.78 -20.25 11.90
C ASN A 61 12.76 -18.94 12.70
N TYR A 62 11.84 -18.02 12.35
CA TYR A 62 11.69 -16.68 12.97
C TYR A 62 12.86 -15.70 12.72
N THR A 63 13.87 -16.10 11.96
CA THR A 63 15.08 -15.30 11.72
C THR A 63 15.26 -14.88 10.27
N VAL A 64 14.50 -15.48 9.38
CA VAL A 64 14.45 -15.13 7.94
C VAL A 64 13.08 -14.55 7.59
N LYS A 65 13.00 -13.92 6.43
CA LYS A 65 11.72 -13.46 5.92
C LYS A 65 10.78 -14.62 5.68
N GLY A 66 9.54 -14.43 6.05
CA GLY A 66 8.48 -15.42 5.89
C GLY A 66 7.66 -15.19 4.64
N ASP A 67 6.74 -16.10 4.39
CA ASP A 67 5.89 -16.14 3.22
C ASP A 67 4.41 -16.04 3.60
N VAL A 68 3.56 -15.71 2.63
CA VAL A 68 2.11 -15.87 2.72
C VAL A 68 1.66 -16.85 1.64
N LEU A 69 0.94 -17.89 2.06
CA LEU A 69 0.41 -18.92 1.18
C LEU A 69 -1.11 -18.78 1.12
N CYS A 70 -1.68 -18.78 -0.09
CA CYS A 70 -3.10 -18.77 -0.32
C CYS A 70 -3.56 -20.14 -0.82
N PHE A 71 -4.52 -20.73 -0.13
CA PHE A 71 -5.13 -22.01 -0.49
C PHE A 71 -6.61 -21.84 -0.81
N ASN A 72 -7.13 -22.64 -1.73
CA ASN A 72 -8.57 -22.77 -1.88
C ASN A 72 -9.20 -23.56 -0.71
N GLN A 73 -10.53 -23.64 -0.67
CA GLN A 73 -11.25 -24.35 0.39
C GLN A 73 -10.98 -25.88 0.38
N GLN A 74 -10.46 -26.42 -0.72
CA GLN A 74 -10.06 -27.82 -0.86
C GLN A 74 -8.68 -28.10 -0.28
N GLY A 75 -7.92 -27.03 0.08
CA GLY A 75 -6.57 -27.16 0.63
C GLY A 75 -5.49 -27.28 -0.44
N GLN A 76 -5.75 -26.77 -1.62
CA GLN A 76 -4.78 -26.72 -2.72
C GLN A 76 -4.21 -25.32 -2.85
N LEU A 77 -2.89 -25.21 -2.91
CA LEU A 77 -2.17 -23.95 -3.05
C LEU A 77 -2.58 -23.25 -4.36
N GLN A 78 -2.97 -22.01 -4.24
CA GLN A 78 -3.27 -21.14 -5.38
C GLN A 78 -2.05 -20.30 -5.77
N TYR A 79 -1.42 -19.70 -4.78
CA TYR A 79 -0.19 -18.95 -4.95
C TYR A 79 0.55 -18.77 -3.61
N ARG A 80 1.82 -18.37 -3.71
CA ARG A 80 2.69 -18.03 -2.59
C ARG A 80 3.33 -16.67 -2.83
N LEU A 81 3.29 -15.82 -1.83
CA LEU A 81 4.04 -14.56 -1.79
C LEU A 81 5.27 -14.80 -0.92
N ASN A 82 6.45 -14.68 -1.53
CA ASN A 82 7.70 -14.97 -0.85
C ASN A 82 8.30 -13.69 -0.22
N ASP A 83 9.11 -13.87 0.81
CA ASP A 83 9.93 -12.81 1.42
C ASP A 83 9.14 -11.56 1.88
N ILE A 84 7.90 -11.75 2.35
CA ILE A 84 6.99 -10.66 2.73
C ILE A 84 7.52 -9.83 3.91
N GLY A 85 8.23 -10.47 4.84
CA GLY A 85 8.80 -9.81 6.02
C GLY A 85 9.11 -10.81 7.13
N LEU A 86 9.75 -10.36 8.20
CA LEU A 86 9.97 -11.19 9.38
C LEU A 86 8.63 -11.45 10.09
N ASN A 87 8.35 -12.73 10.36
CA ASN A 87 7.18 -13.16 11.12
C ASN A 87 5.86 -12.54 10.61
N PRO A 88 5.48 -12.74 9.35
CA PRO A 88 4.24 -12.20 8.82
C PRO A 88 3.05 -12.76 9.63
N ASN A 89 2.29 -11.90 10.27
CA ASN A 89 1.30 -12.31 11.27
C ASN A 89 -0.15 -12.13 10.80
N THR A 90 -0.45 -11.07 10.09
CA THR A 90 -1.84 -10.74 9.78
C THR A 90 -2.03 -10.44 8.30
N VAL A 91 -3.05 -11.06 7.70
CA VAL A 91 -3.56 -10.73 6.37
C VAL A 91 -4.90 -10.02 6.55
N VAL A 92 -5.01 -8.81 6.03
CA VAL A 92 -6.26 -8.03 6.07
C VAL A 92 -6.92 -8.12 4.70
N PHE A 93 -8.22 -8.44 4.71
CA PHE A 93 -9.01 -8.54 3.50
C PHE A 93 -9.91 -7.31 3.37
N SER A 94 -10.07 -6.81 2.15
CA SER A 94 -11.00 -5.74 1.81
C SER A 94 -12.10 -6.31 0.94
N ASP A 95 -13.36 -5.92 1.20
CA ASP A 95 -14.52 -6.22 0.35
C ASP A 95 -14.52 -5.40 -0.94
N LYS A 96 -13.75 -4.34 -0.95
CA LYS A 96 -13.45 -3.66 -2.20
C LYS A 96 -12.62 -4.61 -3.04
N ALA A 97 -13.14 -5.02 -4.17
CA ALA A 97 -12.34 -5.69 -5.17
C ALA A 97 -11.12 -4.79 -5.42
N SER A 98 -10.02 -5.06 -4.70
CA SER A 98 -8.74 -4.53 -5.09
C SER A 98 -8.44 -5.20 -6.42
N GLN A 99 -8.76 -4.50 -7.49
CA GLN A 99 -8.16 -4.80 -8.77
C GLN A 99 -6.68 -4.55 -8.53
N ASN A 100 -5.97 -5.61 -8.27
CA ASN A 100 -4.52 -5.77 -8.30
C ASN A 100 -3.96 -6.40 -7.02
N GLU A 101 -4.15 -7.71 -6.86
CA GLU A 101 -3.08 -8.55 -6.34
C GLU A 101 -2.13 -8.84 -7.52
N ALA A 102 -1.31 -7.86 -7.85
CA ALA A 102 -0.17 -8.09 -8.72
C ALA A 102 0.97 -8.65 -7.87
N GLY A 103 1.06 -9.96 -7.75
CA GLY A 103 2.34 -10.61 -7.61
C GLY A 103 3.18 -10.28 -8.85
N ASP A 104 4.51 -10.24 -8.72
CA ASP A 104 5.52 -10.00 -9.76
C ASP A 104 5.33 -10.83 -11.04
N THR A 105 4.25 -10.61 -11.75
CA THR A 105 4.18 -10.86 -13.18
C THR A 105 4.67 -9.59 -13.86
N PRO A 106 5.44 -9.66 -14.95
CA PRO A 106 5.86 -8.48 -15.69
C PRO A 106 4.62 -7.63 -15.95
N GLU A 107 4.61 -6.42 -15.38
CA GLU A 107 3.47 -5.51 -15.42
C GLU A 107 2.99 -5.40 -16.86
N ASN A 108 1.77 -5.82 -17.10
CA ASN A 108 1.08 -5.37 -18.31
C ASN A 108 0.96 -3.84 -18.16
N PRO A 109 1.67 -3.04 -18.95
CA PRO A 109 1.68 -1.58 -18.78
C PRO A 109 0.28 -0.96 -18.95
N ASN A 110 -0.68 -1.73 -19.44
CA ASN A 110 -2.06 -1.32 -19.69
C ASN A 110 -3.05 -1.93 -18.66
N ALA A 111 -2.58 -2.65 -17.64
CA ALA A 111 -3.49 -3.15 -16.61
C ALA A 111 -3.99 -2.00 -15.73
N PRO A 112 -5.30 -1.94 -15.39
CA PRO A 112 -5.81 -0.95 -14.46
C PRO A 112 -5.07 -1.01 -13.12
N SER A 113 -4.52 0.11 -12.67
CA SER A 113 -3.83 0.23 -11.39
C SER A 113 -4.65 1.04 -10.40
N ALA A 114 -4.75 0.57 -9.15
CA ALA A 114 -5.31 1.36 -8.05
C ALA A 114 -4.38 2.50 -7.60
N PHE A 115 -3.15 2.53 -8.11
CA PHE A 115 -2.17 3.55 -7.79
C PHE A 115 -2.06 4.56 -8.94
N ALA A 116 -1.72 5.80 -8.59
CA ALA A 116 -1.27 6.76 -9.58
C ALA A 116 -0.04 6.19 -10.31
N ASN A 117 -0.02 6.28 -11.62
CA ASN A 117 0.97 5.60 -12.47
C ASN A 117 1.61 6.50 -13.53
N LYS A 118 1.21 7.77 -13.57
CA LYS A 118 1.74 8.78 -14.48
C LYS A 118 2.01 10.08 -13.74
N VAL A 119 3.13 10.70 -14.02
CA VAL A 119 3.42 12.07 -13.62
C VAL A 119 3.30 12.95 -14.85
N PHE A 120 2.41 13.94 -14.78
CA PHE A 120 2.23 14.94 -15.84
C PHE A 120 3.18 16.12 -15.67
N GLU A 121 3.42 16.49 -14.42
CA GLU A 121 4.27 17.60 -14.06
C GLU A 121 4.94 17.35 -12.72
N TYR A 122 6.19 17.77 -12.58
CA TYR A 122 6.92 17.79 -11.33
C TYR A 122 7.78 19.04 -11.28
N ILE A 123 7.44 19.95 -10.39
CA ILE A 123 8.13 21.22 -10.18
C ILE A 123 8.58 21.25 -8.72
N PRO A 124 9.79 20.78 -8.40
CA PRO A 124 10.33 20.89 -7.06
C PRO A 124 10.68 22.35 -6.74
N ALA A 125 10.31 22.82 -5.54
CA ALA A 125 10.76 24.11 -5.04
C ALA A 125 12.05 23.96 -4.22
N PRO A 126 12.88 25.00 -4.08
CA PRO A 126 13.99 25.00 -3.14
C PRO A 126 13.55 24.64 -1.73
N GLY A 127 14.20 23.68 -1.09
CA GLY A 127 13.81 23.21 0.23
C GLY A 127 14.48 21.89 0.63
N GLN A 128 13.96 21.25 1.67
CA GLN A 128 14.52 20.02 2.20
C GLN A 128 14.42 18.88 1.17
N PHE A 129 15.43 18.04 1.14
CA PHE A 129 15.50 16.78 0.39
C PHE A 129 15.45 16.90 -1.15
N ILE A 130 15.53 18.10 -1.71
CA ILE A 130 15.51 18.31 -3.17
C ILE A 130 16.81 17.82 -3.84
N ASN A 131 17.91 17.87 -3.13
CA ASN A 131 19.23 17.40 -3.59
C ASN A 131 19.57 16.00 -3.06
N THR A 132 18.58 15.21 -2.69
CA THR A 132 18.77 13.86 -2.18
C THR A 132 18.16 12.82 -3.11
N THR A 133 18.33 11.55 -2.79
CA THR A 133 17.77 10.44 -3.55
C THR A 133 16.23 10.40 -3.59
N THR A 134 15.56 11.15 -2.72
CA THR A 134 14.09 11.27 -2.74
C THR A 134 13.59 12.28 -3.78
N SER A 135 14.44 13.18 -4.26
CA SER A 135 14.13 14.03 -5.41
C SER A 135 14.08 13.21 -6.71
N ALA A 136 13.22 13.61 -7.62
CA ALA A 136 13.30 13.15 -9.00
C ALA A 136 14.22 14.03 -9.85
N TYR A 137 14.56 15.21 -9.38
CA TYR A 137 15.49 16.12 -10.01
C TYR A 137 16.95 15.71 -9.74
N GLU A 138 17.80 15.91 -10.74
CA GLU A 138 19.24 15.79 -10.65
C GLU A 138 19.88 16.80 -11.62
N ASP A 139 21.00 17.38 -11.24
CA ASP A 139 21.69 18.37 -12.07
C ASP A 139 22.03 17.79 -13.44
N GLY A 140 21.70 18.54 -14.49
CA GLY A 140 21.91 18.13 -15.87
C GLY A 140 20.78 17.32 -16.49
N PHE A 141 19.74 16.97 -15.74
CA PHE A 141 18.57 16.30 -16.31
C PHE A 141 17.74 17.27 -17.17
N SER A 142 17.26 16.77 -18.30
CA SER A 142 16.19 17.44 -19.03
C SER A 142 14.84 17.31 -18.29
N ALA A 143 13.88 18.17 -18.63
CA ALA A 143 12.54 18.08 -18.07
C ALA A 143 11.89 16.69 -18.29
N GLU A 144 12.12 16.07 -19.44
CA GLU A 144 11.65 14.74 -19.77
C GLU A 144 12.25 13.67 -18.86
N GLN A 145 13.56 13.72 -18.61
CA GLN A 145 14.25 12.80 -17.71
C GLN A 145 13.77 12.94 -16.26
N VAL A 146 13.47 14.17 -15.83
CA VAL A 146 12.89 14.42 -14.50
C VAL A 146 11.49 13.80 -14.38
N LEU A 147 10.63 13.97 -15.38
CA LEU A 147 9.29 13.37 -15.40
C LEU A 147 9.33 11.83 -15.46
N GLU A 148 10.23 11.27 -16.27
CA GLU A 148 10.43 9.83 -16.35
C GLU A 148 10.86 9.27 -14.98
N ARG A 149 11.85 9.87 -14.34
CA ARG A 149 12.32 9.48 -13.01
C ARG A 149 11.26 9.63 -11.93
N ALA A 150 10.46 10.70 -11.97
CA ALA A 150 9.32 10.89 -11.06
C ALA A 150 8.26 9.80 -11.27
N THR A 151 7.97 9.45 -12.52
CA THR A 151 7.04 8.38 -12.88
C THR A 151 7.53 7.01 -12.39
N GLU A 152 8.82 6.72 -12.55
CA GLU A 152 9.40 5.48 -12.01
C GLU A 152 9.33 5.39 -10.48
N LYS A 153 9.62 6.51 -9.79
CA LYS A 153 9.48 6.58 -8.32
C LYS A 153 8.04 6.34 -7.89
N LEU A 154 7.07 6.95 -8.58
CA LEU A 154 5.66 6.78 -8.32
C LEU A 154 5.25 5.30 -8.48
N LYS A 155 5.64 4.65 -9.58
CA LYS A 155 5.38 3.23 -9.83
C LYS A 155 5.99 2.32 -8.76
N LYS A 156 7.19 2.66 -8.28
CA LYS A 156 7.87 1.94 -7.19
C LYS A 156 7.33 2.29 -5.80
N LYS A 157 6.29 3.14 -5.70
CA LYS A 157 5.72 3.61 -4.43
C LYS A 157 6.77 4.27 -3.52
N SER A 158 7.75 4.91 -4.13
CA SER A 158 8.81 5.62 -3.42
C SER A 158 8.38 7.03 -3.05
N VAL A 159 8.99 7.58 -2.01
CA VAL A 159 8.80 9.00 -1.65
C VAL A 159 9.36 9.90 -2.77
N ILE A 160 8.63 10.95 -3.07
CA ILE A 160 9.03 12.02 -3.99
C ILE A 160 9.01 13.34 -3.21
N SER A 161 10.17 13.98 -3.10
CA SER A 161 10.29 15.27 -2.39
C SER A 161 9.82 16.40 -3.28
N LEU A 162 8.93 17.24 -2.75
CA LEU A 162 8.47 18.46 -3.43
C LEU A 162 9.28 19.69 -3.05
N GLY A 163 10.07 19.61 -1.98
CA GLY A 163 10.85 20.72 -1.44
C GLY A 163 10.02 21.65 -0.55
N GLY A 164 10.21 22.94 -0.71
CA GLY A 164 9.51 23.95 0.07
C GLY A 164 8.22 24.46 -0.58
N PHE A 165 7.84 25.68 -0.25
CA PHE A 165 6.64 26.31 -0.80
C PHE A 165 6.71 26.45 -2.33
N GLY A 166 5.64 26.13 -2.99
CA GLY A 166 5.53 26.16 -4.44
C GLY A 166 5.95 24.87 -5.14
N GLY A 167 6.48 23.89 -4.40
CA GLY A 167 6.76 22.58 -4.96
C GLY A 167 5.49 21.79 -5.27
N THR A 168 5.37 21.30 -6.51
CA THR A 168 4.16 20.63 -6.99
C THR A 168 4.46 19.34 -7.73
N ILE A 169 3.50 18.44 -7.71
CA ILE A 169 3.46 17.26 -8.57
C ILE A 169 2.03 17.01 -9.05
N THR A 170 1.87 16.83 -10.34
CA THR A 170 0.60 16.45 -10.95
C THR A 170 0.68 14.99 -11.38
N VAL A 171 -0.22 14.17 -10.85
CA VAL A 171 -0.25 12.74 -11.11
C VAL A 171 -1.57 12.29 -11.71
N GLY A 172 -1.54 11.24 -12.49
CA GLY A 172 -2.72 10.63 -13.08
C GLY A 172 -2.90 9.17 -12.71
N PHE A 173 -4.13 8.72 -12.82
CA PHE A 173 -4.54 7.35 -12.61
C PHE A 173 -4.95 6.72 -13.94
N HIS A 174 -4.84 5.42 -14.05
CA HIS A 174 -5.25 4.68 -15.25
C HIS A 174 -6.76 4.70 -15.47
N GLN A 175 -7.51 5.00 -14.42
CA GLN A 175 -8.96 5.06 -14.41
C GLN A 175 -9.45 6.18 -13.47
N SER A 176 -10.67 6.65 -13.70
CA SER A 176 -11.29 7.62 -12.81
C SER A 176 -11.43 7.08 -11.39
N ILE A 177 -11.10 7.92 -10.41
CA ILE A 177 -11.35 7.63 -9.00
C ILE A 177 -12.85 7.70 -8.76
N ARG A 178 -13.42 6.66 -8.15
CA ARG A 178 -14.84 6.66 -7.79
C ARG A 178 -15.05 7.52 -6.55
N ASN A 179 -16.00 8.44 -6.61
CA ASN A 179 -16.50 9.13 -5.44
C ASN A 179 -17.53 8.23 -4.72
N SER A 180 -17.19 7.73 -3.55
CA SER A 180 -18.01 6.82 -2.74
C SER A 180 -18.51 7.53 -1.50
N LYS A 181 -19.83 7.68 -1.37
CA LYS A 181 -20.43 8.40 -0.23
C LYS A 181 -20.06 7.76 1.09
N GLY A 182 -19.42 8.54 1.97
CA GLY A 182 -19.07 8.13 3.33
C GLY A 182 -17.78 7.31 3.44
N GLU A 183 -17.00 7.23 2.38
CA GLU A 183 -15.70 6.54 2.34
C GLU A 183 -14.60 7.46 1.83
N TYR A 184 -13.35 7.07 2.05
CA TYR A 184 -12.22 7.76 1.45
C TYR A 184 -11.99 7.24 0.03
N ASP A 185 -11.94 8.14 -0.95
CA ASP A 185 -11.79 7.79 -2.36
C ASP A 185 -10.34 7.49 -2.75
N PHE A 186 -9.36 8.10 -2.08
CA PHE A 186 -7.94 7.85 -2.27
C PHE A 186 -7.14 8.20 -1.00
N ARG A 187 -5.87 7.83 -0.99
CA ARG A 187 -4.93 8.14 0.08
C ARG A 187 -3.60 8.62 -0.47
N ILE A 188 -3.07 9.67 0.16
CA ILE A 188 -1.72 10.15 -0.06
C ILE A 188 -0.89 9.81 1.18
N LEU A 189 0.25 9.15 0.99
CA LEU A 189 1.19 8.88 2.06
C LEU A 189 2.23 9.98 2.08
N GLY A 190 2.21 10.79 3.13
CA GLY A 190 3.24 11.79 3.40
C GLY A 190 4.37 11.24 4.27
N ASN A 191 5.27 12.12 4.67
CA ASN A 191 6.43 11.82 5.51
C ASN A 191 6.19 12.09 7.01
N ALA A 192 4.95 12.22 7.45
CA ALA A 192 4.63 12.46 8.85
C ALA A 192 5.21 11.34 9.74
N SER A 193 5.86 11.74 10.82
CA SER A 193 6.46 10.80 11.77
C SER A 193 6.23 11.25 13.20
N TYR A 194 6.10 10.30 14.12
CA TYR A 194 6.09 10.56 15.55
C TYR A 194 7.51 10.62 16.09
N ASN A 195 7.80 11.61 16.93
CA ASN A 195 9.02 11.64 17.69
C ASN A 195 8.85 10.82 18.98
N GLN A 196 9.59 9.70 19.06
CA GLN A 196 9.57 8.84 20.24
C GLN A 196 10.52 9.29 21.35
N ASN A 197 11.14 10.45 21.25
CA ASN A 197 12.02 10.94 22.30
C ASN A 197 11.20 11.45 23.49
N THR A 198 10.80 10.52 24.32
CA THR A 198 9.79 10.67 25.36
C THR A 198 10.35 10.95 26.75
N GLY A 199 11.50 11.56 26.85
CA GLY A 199 12.02 11.95 28.18
C GLY A 199 11.05 12.80 29.00
N THR A 200 10.03 13.37 28.38
CA THR A 200 8.99 14.20 29.02
C THR A 200 7.57 13.60 28.88
N GLY A 201 7.41 12.46 28.23
CA GLY A 201 6.09 11.86 27.96
C GLY A 201 5.21 12.61 26.97
N ALA A 202 5.67 13.70 26.39
CA ALA A 202 4.94 14.45 25.37
C ALA A 202 5.08 13.74 24.01
N LEU A 203 3.95 13.47 23.35
CA LEU A 203 3.92 13.01 21.97
C LEU A 203 4.26 14.19 21.07
N GLY A 204 5.40 14.11 20.41
CA GLY A 204 5.82 15.04 19.36
C GLY A 204 5.82 14.37 18.01
N GLY A 205 6.05 15.14 16.96
CA GLY A 205 6.16 14.59 15.62
C GLY A 205 6.57 15.65 14.61
N SER A 206 6.77 15.22 13.40
CA SER A 206 6.98 16.08 12.23
C SER A 206 5.90 15.80 11.21
N ALA A 207 5.35 16.84 10.62
CA ALA A 207 4.42 16.74 9.50
C ALA A 207 4.67 17.90 8.54
N GLU A 208 4.69 17.59 7.26
CA GLU A 208 4.86 18.57 6.19
C GLU A 208 3.61 18.50 5.30
N PRO A 209 2.53 19.18 5.70
CA PRO A 209 1.26 19.15 5.00
C PRO A 209 1.36 19.84 3.65
N GLY A 210 0.56 19.38 2.69
CA GLY A 210 0.42 19.98 1.38
C GLY A 210 -1.05 20.24 1.04
N ILE A 211 -1.27 21.06 0.04
CA ILE A 211 -2.58 21.27 -0.57
C ILE A 211 -2.81 20.17 -1.60
N VAL A 212 -4.02 19.63 -1.65
CA VAL A 212 -4.43 18.63 -2.62
C VAL A 212 -5.51 19.20 -3.51
N LEU A 213 -5.26 19.15 -4.81
CA LEU A 213 -6.25 19.51 -5.81
C LEU A 213 -6.62 18.26 -6.61
N VAL A 214 -7.83 18.22 -7.11
CA VAL A 214 -8.34 17.18 -8.00
C VAL A 214 -8.93 17.81 -9.25
N SER A 215 -8.74 17.15 -10.37
CA SER A 215 -9.37 17.51 -11.65
C SER A 215 -9.97 16.25 -12.26
N LYS A 216 -11.09 16.43 -12.94
CA LYS A 216 -11.74 15.38 -13.72
C LYS A 216 -11.46 15.67 -15.19
N ASP A 217 -10.98 14.67 -15.90
CA ASP A 217 -10.86 14.73 -17.36
C ASP A 217 -12.27 14.75 -17.99
N GLU A 218 -12.80 15.95 -18.23
CA GLU A 218 -14.16 16.15 -18.77
C GLU A 218 -14.19 16.06 -20.29
N ASN A 219 -13.09 16.45 -20.93
CA ASN A 219 -12.98 16.43 -22.38
C ASN A 219 -12.47 15.08 -22.92
N GLY A 220 -12.00 14.18 -22.06
CA GLY A 220 -11.56 12.81 -22.39
C GLY A 220 -10.22 12.76 -23.13
N ASN A 221 -9.38 13.80 -23.02
CA ASN A 221 -8.09 13.86 -23.71
C ASN A 221 -6.93 13.26 -22.93
N GLY A 222 -7.15 12.88 -21.66
CA GLY A 222 -6.15 12.27 -20.77
C GLY A 222 -5.07 13.25 -20.30
N LEU A 223 -5.34 14.56 -20.34
CA LEU A 223 -4.45 15.64 -19.88
C LEU A 223 -5.04 16.36 -18.67
N PRO A 224 -4.20 16.99 -17.83
CA PRO A 224 -4.65 17.71 -16.64
C PRO A 224 -4.97 19.19 -16.97
N ASP A 225 -5.75 19.42 -18.02
CA ASP A 225 -6.06 20.75 -18.56
C ASP A 225 -7.50 21.21 -18.28
N ASP A 226 -8.26 20.40 -17.53
CA ASP A 226 -9.59 20.74 -17.06
C ASP A 226 -9.57 21.51 -15.72
N GLU A 227 -10.74 21.85 -15.20
CA GLU A 227 -10.87 22.63 -13.97
C GLU A 227 -10.37 21.86 -12.74
N TRP A 228 -9.62 22.56 -11.89
CA TRP A 228 -9.04 22.01 -10.65
C TRP A 228 -9.83 22.49 -9.42
N TYR A 229 -10.08 21.57 -8.50
CA TYR A 229 -10.79 21.80 -7.26
C TYR A 229 -9.89 21.47 -6.06
N GLU A 230 -9.76 22.44 -5.14
CA GLU A 230 -9.05 22.23 -3.88
C GLU A 230 -9.89 21.37 -2.94
N LEU A 231 -9.29 20.33 -2.38
CA LEU A 231 -9.91 19.54 -1.33
C LEU A 231 -9.73 20.21 0.02
N ALA A 232 -10.83 20.43 0.73
CA ALA A 232 -10.81 21.03 2.06
C ALA A 232 -10.07 20.16 3.06
N GLY A 233 -8.87 20.56 3.42
CA GLY A 233 -8.08 19.94 4.50
C GLY A 233 -8.51 20.41 5.88
N SER A 234 -7.82 19.93 6.92
CA SER A 234 -8.13 20.25 8.32
C SER A 234 -8.03 21.74 8.66
N GLU A 235 -7.22 22.49 7.92
CA GLU A 235 -7.00 23.93 8.15
C GLU A 235 -7.78 24.83 7.18
N TYR A 236 -8.46 24.26 6.20
CA TYR A 236 -9.17 24.99 5.16
C TYR A 236 -10.21 25.96 5.76
N GLY A 237 -10.09 27.23 5.41
CA GLY A 237 -11.02 28.30 5.84
C GLY A 237 -10.90 28.73 7.31
N LYS A 238 -9.86 28.30 8.03
CA LYS A 238 -9.58 28.78 9.39
C LYS A 238 -8.84 30.12 9.38
N ASP A 239 -8.99 30.89 10.45
CA ASP A 239 -8.31 32.19 10.62
C ASP A 239 -6.77 32.06 10.65
N THR A 240 -6.27 30.88 10.89
CA THR A 240 -4.83 30.53 10.89
C THR A 240 -4.28 30.25 9.49
N GLU A 241 -5.15 30.12 8.51
CA GLU A 241 -4.76 29.87 7.12
C GLU A 241 -4.34 31.18 6.44
N THR A 242 -3.17 31.20 5.82
CA THR A 242 -2.72 32.28 4.95
C THR A 242 -2.87 31.87 3.49
N ARG A 243 -3.81 32.48 2.78
CA ARG A 243 -4.02 32.23 1.36
C ARG A 243 -3.21 33.18 0.50
N ASN A 244 -2.89 32.73 -0.71
CA ASN A 244 -2.11 33.50 -1.71
C ASN A 244 -0.74 33.95 -1.15
N TYR A 245 -0.14 33.09 -0.33
CA TYR A 245 1.20 33.34 0.19
C TYR A 245 2.22 33.19 -0.94
N GLU A 246 3.05 34.22 -1.13
CA GLU A 246 4.05 34.28 -2.18
C GLU A 246 5.47 34.23 -1.59
N ILE A 247 6.33 33.41 -2.16
CA ILE A 247 7.75 33.34 -1.85
C ILE A 247 8.54 33.55 -3.13
N THR A 248 9.55 34.42 -3.04
CA THR A 248 10.52 34.59 -4.11
C THR A 248 11.85 33.97 -3.69
N TYR A 249 12.35 33.03 -4.49
CA TYR A 249 13.68 32.44 -4.31
C TYR A 249 14.69 33.19 -5.19
N TYR A 250 15.89 33.47 -4.65
CA TYR A 250 16.97 34.18 -5.33
C TYR A 250 18.18 33.27 -5.53
#